data_0e4bf89301de4427cc66c8fc813fb980
#
_entry.id   0e4bf89301de4427cc66c8fc813fb980
#
_cell.length_a   1.000
_cell.length_b   1.000
_cell.length_c   1.000
_cell.angle_alpha   90.00
_cell.angle_beta   90.00
_cell.angle_gamma   90.00
#
_symmetry.space_group_name_H-M   'P 1'
#
loop_
_entity.id
_entity.type
_entity.pdbx_description
1 polymer ?
#
loop_
_entity_poly.entity_id
_entity_poly.type
_entity_poly.pdbx_seq_one_letter_code
_entity_poly.pdbx_strand_id
1 'polypeptide(L)'
;MLNPVCITVPGLNGSGPDHWQSWAEKEIPDCRRVTGIDFNKPVIAAWADAIRKNIRDEAGSVILIAHSFGCLASIVAIADNETKVAGVILVAPASPQRFSATGLILGDTLSQNTLLGCLPANPLGVPGVVIASTDDPWMKITHAQYWADSWGLRFTWLRNAGHINAESGVGRWSSLTSLIQNLRQHWSFVPLGSIDSENQTNKQKFTALARVRQLTRKSLDQR
;
A
#
# COMPACT_ATOMS: atom_id res chain seq x y z
N MET A 1 -4.84 22.01 15.83
CA MET A 1 -5.43 20.84 15.12
C MET A 1 -4.97 19.59 15.85
N LEU A 2 -5.85 18.59 16.02
CA LEU A 2 -5.46 17.30 16.58
C LEU A 2 -4.50 16.59 15.63
N ASN A 3 -3.47 15.90 16.16
CA ASN A 3 -2.61 15.06 15.34
C ASN A 3 -3.41 13.93 14.71
N PRO A 4 -3.16 13.56 13.44
CA PRO A 4 -3.81 12.42 12.82
C PRO A 4 -3.58 11.14 13.61
N VAL A 5 -4.64 10.35 13.81
CA VAL A 5 -4.56 9.01 14.41
C VAL A 5 -3.99 8.03 13.38
N CYS A 6 -3.11 7.15 13.79
CA CYS A 6 -2.61 6.08 12.92
C CYS A 6 -3.51 4.84 13.03
N ILE A 7 -3.96 4.32 11.90
CA ILE A 7 -4.71 3.06 11.84
C ILE A 7 -3.88 2.04 11.07
N THR A 8 -3.45 0.99 11.75
CA THR A 8 -2.78 -0.14 11.08
C THR A 8 -3.81 -1.04 10.43
N VAL A 9 -3.52 -1.47 9.20
CA VAL A 9 -4.34 -2.41 8.43
C VAL A 9 -3.48 -3.61 8.06
N PRO A 10 -3.55 -4.71 8.82
CA PRO A 10 -2.84 -5.95 8.54
C PRO A 10 -3.18 -6.56 7.18
N GLY A 11 -2.34 -7.49 6.73
CA GLY A 11 -2.60 -8.35 5.58
C GLY A 11 -3.40 -9.60 5.94
N LEU A 12 -3.47 -10.54 4.99
CA LEU A 12 -4.04 -11.87 5.19
C LEU A 12 -3.38 -12.56 6.39
N ASN A 13 -4.17 -13.25 7.20
CA ASN A 13 -3.81 -13.88 8.49
C ASN A 13 -3.44 -12.89 9.61
N GLY A 14 -3.58 -11.58 9.36
CA GLY A 14 -3.31 -10.56 10.38
C GLY A 14 -1.82 -10.29 10.61
N SER A 15 -1.53 -9.51 11.66
CA SER A 15 -0.17 -9.21 12.12
C SER A 15 -0.01 -9.66 13.57
N GLY A 16 0.71 -10.75 13.77
CA GLY A 16 1.01 -11.32 15.08
C GLY A 16 1.93 -10.42 15.95
N PRO A 17 2.26 -10.86 17.17
CA PRO A 17 3.03 -10.04 18.13
C PRO A 17 4.40 -9.61 17.63
N ASP A 18 5.05 -10.42 16.81
CA ASP A 18 6.39 -10.15 16.27
C ASP A 18 6.40 -9.31 14.99
N HIS A 19 5.22 -8.96 14.51
CA HIS A 19 5.08 -8.13 13.30
C HIS A 19 5.33 -6.65 13.63
N TRP A 20 5.96 -5.91 12.72
CA TRP A 20 6.28 -4.50 12.90
C TRP A 20 5.03 -3.62 13.15
N GLN A 21 3.85 -3.98 12.63
CA GLN A 21 2.61 -3.27 12.93
C GLN A 21 2.21 -3.40 14.40
N SER A 22 2.34 -4.59 14.98
CA SER A 22 2.08 -4.81 16.41
C SER A 22 3.05 -4.05 17.32
N TRP A 23 4.30 -3.89 16.86
CA TRP A 23 5.25 -3.01 17.53
C TRP A 23 4.80 -1.53 17.39
N ALA A 24 4.43 -1.09 16.17
CA ALA A 24 4.00 0.29 15.93
C ALA A 24 2.78 0.68 16.80
N GLU A 25 1.82 -0.22 16.96
CA GLU A 25 0.63 -0.04 17.80
C GLU A 25 0.95 0.16 19.28
N LYS A 26 2.07 -0.38 19.76
CA LYS A 26 2.52 -0.24 21.16
C LYS A 26 3.36 1.01 21.40
N GLU A 27 4.19 1.36 20.41
CA GLU A 27 5.24 2.37 20.59
C GLU A 27 4.86 3.76 20.04
N ILE A 28 3.94 3.81 19.08
CA ILE A 28 3.57 5.07 18.43
C ILE A 28 2.29 5.60 19.08
N PRO A 29 2.33 6.80 19.68
CA PRO A 29 1.13 7.42 20.24
C PRO A 29 0.00 7.53 19.21
N ASP A 30 -1.23 7.26 19.65
CA ASP A 30 -2.43 7.31 18.80
C ASP A 30 -2.35 6.38 17.57
N CYS A 31 -1.73 5.22 17.74
CA CYS A 31 -1.66 4.17 16.72
C CYS A 31 -2.47 2.95 17.19
N ARG A 32 -3.40 2.50 16.36
CA ARG A 32 -4.25 1.36 16.70
C ARG A 32 -4.58 0.53 15.47
N ARG A 33 -4.96 -0.71 15.72
CA ARG A 33 -5.37 -1.65 14.66
C ARG A 33 -6.80 -1.37 14.22
N VAL A 34 -7.05 -1.49 12.91
CA VAL A 34 -8.39 -1.54 12.35
C VAL A 34 -9.20 -2.67 12.99
N THR A 35 -10.48 -2.42 13.24
CA THR A 35 -11.40 -3.40 13.82
C THR A 35 -12.45 -3.83 12.80
N GLY A 36 -13.10 -4.97 13.04
CA GLY A 36 -14.22 -5.46 12.21
C GLY A 36 -13.78 -6.21 10.95
N ILE A 37 -12.49 -6.63 10.85
CA ILE A 37 -11.96 -7.42 9.75
C ILE A 37 -11.73 -8.88 10.19
N ASP A 38 -12.24 -9.83 9.41
CA ASP A 38 -11.81 -11.23 9.47
C ASP A 38 -10.55 -11.38 8.60
N PHE A 39 -9.38 -11.37 9.24
CA PHE A 39 -8.10 -11.42 8.53
C PHE A 39 -7.86 -12.76 7.80
N ASN A 40 -8.63 -13.79 8.05
CA ASN A 40 -8.54 -15.07 7.36
C ASN A 40 -9.37 -15.11 6.06
N LYS A 41 -10.22 -14.10 5.83
CA LYS A 41 -11.09 -14.00 4.66
C LYS A 41 -10.81 -12.71 3.89
N PRO A 42 -9.92 -12.72 2.88
CA PRO A 42 -9.56 -11.53 2.14
C PRO A 42 -10.64 -11.13 1.11
N VAL A 43 -11.81 -10.72 1.60
CA VAL A 43 -12.92 -10.20 0.80
C VAL A 43 -12.78 -8.69 0.72
N ILE A 44 -12.39 -8.18 -0.45
CA ILE A 44 -11.97 -6.79 -0.62
C ILE A 44 -13.03 -5.77 -0.18
N ALA A 45 -14.29 -5.99 -0.54
CA ALA A 45 -15.39 -5.08 -0.18
C ALA A 45 -15.59 -5.02 1.34
N ALA A 46 -15.63 -6.19 2.01
CA ALA A 46 -15.82 -6.27 3.46
C ALA A 46 -14.68 -5.57 4.22
N TRP A 47 -13.44 -5.75 3.77
CA TRP A 47 -12.29 -5.08 4.38
C TRP A 47 -12.33 -3.57 4.16
N ALA A 48 -12.65 -3.13 2.94
CA ALA A 48 -12.76 -1.72 2.62
C ALA A 48 -13.86 -1.04 3.46
N ASP A 49 -15.01 -1.70 3.63
CA ASP A 49 -16.11 -1.17 4.45
C ASP A 49 -15.73 -1.05 5.92
N ALA A 50 -15.03 -2.05 6.48
CA ALA A 50 -14.51 -1.98 7.83
C ALA A 50 -13.50 -0.84 8.00
N ILE A 51 -12.59 -0.65 7.03
CA ILE A 51 -11.63 0.46 7.03
C ILE A 51 -12.37 1.81 6.99
N ARG A 52 -13.33 1.98 6.08
CA ARG A 52 -14.17 3.20 6.01
C ARG A 52 -14.89 3.48 7.34
N LYS A 53 -15.42 2.44 7.97
CA LYS A 53 -16.05 2.60 9.30
C LYS A 53 -15.05 3.11 10.32
N ASN A 54 -13.85 2.51 10.42
CA ASN A 54 -12.82 2.96 11.35
C ASN A 54 -12.38 4.41 11.08
N ILE A 55 -12.29 4.83 9.80
CA ILE A 55 -11.99 6.22 9.44
C ILE A 55 -13.12 7.17 9.90
N ARG A 56 -14.36 6.81 9.63
CA ARG A 56 -15.52 7.65 10.01
C ARG A 56 -15.67 7.81 11.51
N ASP A 57 -15.39 6.76 12.28
CA ASP A 57 -15.51 6.74 13.74
C ASP A 57 -14.47 7.65 14.44
N GLU A 58 -13.40 8.08 13.73
CA GLU A 58 -12.44 9.03 14.28
C GLU A 58 -12.96 10.44 14.30
N ALA A 59 -12.67 11.16 15.41
CA ALA A 59 -13.00 12.58 15.54
C ALA A 59 -12.17 13.48 14.61
N GLY A 60 -10.93 13.07 14.30
CA GLY A 60 -9.97 13.80 13.48
C GLY A 60 -9.57 13.07 12.20
N SER A 61 -8.52 13.54 11.57
CA SER A 61 -7.94 12.89 10.39
C SER A 61 -7.12 11.65 10.78
N VAL A 62 -6.92 10.75 9.82
CA VAL A 62 -6.23 9.48 10.01
C VAL A 62 -5.07 9.32 9.03
N ILE A 63 -4.06 8.56 9.45
CA ILE A 63 -3.01 8.01 8.58
C ILE A 63 -3.21 6.50 8.55
N LEU A 64 -3.42 5.93 7.36
CA LEU A 64 -3.49 4.47 7.19
C LEU A 64 -2.09 3.89 7.03
N ILE A 65 -1.78 2.83 7.78
CA ILE A 65 -0.50 2.11 7.74
C ILE A 65 -0.80 0.66 7.41
N ALA A 66 -0.82 0.35 6.12
CA ALA A 66 -1.30 -0.92 5.62
C ALA A 66 -0.15 -1.86 5.22
N HIS A 67 -0.40 -3.18 5.33
CA HIS A 67 0.50 -4.23 4.91
C HIS A 67 -0.21 -5.20 3.97
N SER A 68 0.50 -5.67 2.93
CA SER A 68 0.06 -6.78 2.05
C SER A 68 -1.34 -6.55 1.45
N PHE A 69 -2.28 -7.48 1.64
CA PHE A 69 -3.67 -7.36 1.19
C PHE A 69 -4.39 -6.16 1.84
N GLY A 70 -4.00 -5.79 3.06
CA GLY A 70 -4.50 -4.57 3.71
C GLY A 70 -4.21 -3.30 2.92
N CYS A 71 -3.13 -3.26 2.12
CA CYS A 71 -2.85 -2.16 1.20
C CYS A 71 -3.94 -2.04 0.12
N LEU A 72 -4.32 -3.17 -0.51
CA LEU A 72 -5.36 -3.19 -1.54
C LEU A 72 -6.71 -2.73 -0.97
N ALA A 73 -7.07 -3.24 0.22
CA ALA A 73 -8.31 -2.85 0.89
C ALA A 73 -8.31 -1.37 1.29
N SER A 74 -7.18 -0.84 1.75
CA SER A 74 -7.02 0.58 2.07
C SER A 74 -7.19 1.47 0.84
N ILE A 75 -6.60 1.10 -0.30
CA ILE A 75 -6.75 1.82 -1.57
C ILE A 75 -8.21 1.86 -2.00
N VAL A 76 -8.93 0.73 -1.95
CA VAL A 76 -10.37 0.67 -2.28
C VAL A 76 -11.19 1.50 -1.28
N ALA A 77 -10.82 1.49 0.00
CA ALA A 77 -11.53 2.25 1.03
C ALA A 77 -11.48 3.76 0.79
N ILE A 78 -10.36 4.29 0.30
CA ILE A 78 -10.13 5.73 0.14
C ILE A 78 -10.41 6.26 -1.28
N ALA A 79 -10.69 5.36 -2.24
CA ALA A 79 -10.93 5.74 -3.64
C ALA A 79 -12.12 6.68 -3.84
N ASP A 80 -13.09 6.66 -2.92
CA ASP A 80 -14.32 7.46 -2.98
C ASP A 80 -14.17 8.85 -2.31
N ASN A 81 -12.95 9.42 -2.32
CA ASN A 81 -12.65 10.75 -1.74
C ASN A 81 -12.91 10.84 -0.23
N GLU A 82 -12.35 9.91 0.54
CA GLU A 82 -12.42 9.95 2.00
C GLU A 82 -11.60 11.13 2.57
N THR A 83 -12.29 12.20 2.89
CA THR A 83 -11.69 13.50 3.25
C THR A 83 -10.94 13.50 4.59
N LYS A 84 -11.16 12.48 5.43
CA LYS A 84 -10.46 12.34 6.71
C LYS A 84 -9.07 11.71 6.61
N VAL A 85 -8.68 11.20 5.44
CA VAL A 85 -7.38 10.54 5.29
C VAL A 85 -6.29 11.58 5.02
N ALA A 86 -5.45 11.80 6.04
CA ALA A 86 -4.31 12.71 5.98
C ALA A 86 -3.10 12.11 5.25
N GLY A 87 -3.05 10.78 5.09
CA GLY A 87 -1.98 10.11 4.38
C GLY A 87 -2.04 8.60 4.45
N VAL A 88 -1.25 7.94 3.59
CA VAL A 88 -1.15 6.47 3.55
C VAL A 88 0.30 6.00 3.49
N ILE A 89 0.60 4.92 4.22
CA ILE A 89 1.85 4.17 4.15
C ILE A 89 1.48 2.73 3.76
N LEU A 90 1.84 2.33 2.55
CA LEU A 90 1.52 1.03 1.99
C LEU A 90 2.78 0.18 1.93
N VAL A 91 2.87 -0.83 2.78
CA VAL A 91 4.06 -1.67 2.93
C VAL A 91 3.85 -3.03 2.29
N ALA A 92 4.75 -3.42 1.39
CA ALA A 92 4.72 -4.69 0.69
C ALA A 92 3.31 -5.03 0.14
N PRO A 93 2.69 -4.19 -0.72
CA PRO A 93 1.36 -4.48 -1.25
C PRO A 93 1.31 -5.86 -1.88
N ALA A 94 0.23 -6.61 -1.63
CA ALA A 94 0.02 -7.87 -2.33
C ALA A 94 -0.34 -7.64 -3.81
N SER A 95 0.01 -8.60 -4.68
CA SER A 95 -0.39 -8.53 -6.09
C SER A 95 -1.90 -8.71 -6.24
N PRO A 96 -2.62 -7.74 -6.85
CA PRO A 96 -4.06 -7.87 -7.06
C PRO A 96 -4.44 -9.04 -7.97
N GLN A 97 -3.50 -9.57 -8.75
CA GLN A 97 -3.71 -10.73 -9.61
C GLN A 97 -3.87 -12.04 -8.82
N ARG A 98 -3.45 -12.06 -7.56
CA ARG A 98 -3.54 -13.24 -6.68
C ARG A 98 -4.87 -13.34 -5.94
N PHE A 99 -5.75 -12.36 -6.10
CA PHE A 99 -7.03 -12.28 -5.41
C PHE A 99 -8.18 -12.00 -6.38
N SER A 100 -9.33 -12.57 -6.05
CA SER A 100 -10.63 -12.22 -6.60
C SER A 100 -11.40 -11.33 -5.61
N ALA A 101 -12.57 -10.87 -6.01
CA ALA A 101 -13.46 -10.12 -5.12
C ALA A 101 -13.85 -10.90 -3.85
N THR A 102 -13.82 -12.23 -3.91
CA THR A 102 -14.27 -13.14 -2.83
C THR A 102 -13.12 -13.83 -2.08
N GLY A 103 -11.86 -13.61 -2.47
CA GLY A 103 -10.74 -14.19 -1.73
C GLY A 103 -9.49 -14.48 -2.57
N LEU A 104 -8.57 -15.23 -1.95
CA LEU A 104 -7.32 -15.67 -2.59
C LEU A 104 -7.61 -16.65 -3.73
N ILE A 105 -6.99 -16.44 -4.88
CA ILE A 105 -7.04 -17.37 -6.02
C ILE A 105 -6.02 -18.47 -5.76
N LEU A 106 -6.50 -19.71 -5.69
CA LEU A 106 -5.68 -20.90 -5.52
C LEU A 106 -5.43 -21.58 -6.88
N GLY A 107 -4.16 -21.88 -7.17
CA GLY A 107 -3.73 -22.54 -8.41
C GLY A 107 -3.40 -21.57 -9.56
N ASP A 108 -2.97 -22.15 -10.71
CA ASP A 108 -2.49 -21.41 -11.90
C ASP A 108 -3.64 -20.90 -12.79
N THR A 109 -4.83 -20.83 -12.29
CA THR A 109 -5.97 -20.31 -13.06
C THR A 109 -5.75 -18.82 -13.33
N LEU A 110 -5.49 -18.49 -14.57
CA LEU A 110 -5.61 -17.12 -15.08
C LEU A 110 -7.09 -16.72 -14.98
N SER A 111 -7.51 -16.38 -13.76
CA SER A 111 -8.86 -15.91 -13.52
C SER A 111 -9.02 -14.53 -14.15
N GLN A 112 -10.00 -14.39 -15.04
CA GLN A 112 -10.37 -13.07 -15.59
C GLN A 112 -10.96 -12.14 -14.52
N ASN A 113 -11.31 -12.67 -13.35
CA ASN A 113 -11.97 -11.96 -12.25
C ASN A 113 -11.00 -11.59 -11.12
N THR A 114 -9.81 -11.11 -11.43
CA THR A 114 -8.87 -10.62 -10.44
C THR A 114 -9.27 -9.25 -9.90
N LEU A 115 -8.68 -8.83 -8.78
CA LEU A 115 -8.90 -7.51 -8.20
C LEU A 115 -8.36 -6.35 -9.06
N LEU A 116 -7.69 -6.63 -10.18
CA LEU A 116 -7.19 -5.58 -11.09
C LEU A 116 -8.27 -4.58 -11.51
N GLY A 117 -9.49 -5.07 -11.78
CA GLY A 117 -10.62 -4.22 -12.15
C GLY A 117 -11.31 -3.50 -10.99
N CYS A 118 -10.98 -3.87 -9.75
CA CYS A 118 -11.56 -3.26 -8.55
C CYS A 118 -10.70 -2.13 -7.98
N LEU A 119 -9.43 -2.03 -8.43
CA LEU A 119 -8.53 -1.01 -7.92
C LEU A 119 -8.67 0.29 -8.72
N PRO A 120 -8.60 1.46 -8.05
CA PRO A 120 -8.61 2.74 -8.74
C PRO A 120 -7.41 2.86 -9.68
N ALA A 121 -7.67 3.31 -10.90
CA ALA A 121 -6.65 3.55 -11.92
C ALA A 121 -6.10 4.99 -11.89
N ASN A 122 -6.66 5.84 -11.05
CA ASN A 122 -6.33 7.26 -10.94
C ASN A 122 -5.61 7.57 -9.62
N PRO A 123 -4.88 8.69 -9.54
CA PRO A 123 -4.30 9.17 -8.30
C PRO A 123 -5.35 9.30 -7.19
N LEU A 124 -4.98 8.87 -5.99
CA LEU A 124 -5.88 8.83 -4.84
C LEU A 124 -6.19 10.21 -4.23
N GLY A 125 -5.43 11.23 -4.61
CA GLY A 125 -5.58 12.57 -4.06
C GLY A 125 -5.14 12.71 -2.60
N VAL A 126 -4.61 11.64 -2.00
CA VAL A 126 -4.05 11.64 -0.65
C VAL A 126 -2.53 11.44 -0.72
N PRO A 127 -1.83 12.08 0.18
CA PRO A 127 -0.39 11.92 0.29
C PRO A 127 0.00 10.52 0.81
N GLY A 128 1.11 9.97 0.29
CA GLY A 128 1.55 8.65 0.78
C GLY A 128 2.78 8.09 0.11
N VAL A 129 3.14 6.90 0.56
CA VAL A 129 4.29 6.16 0.07
C VAL A 129 3.97 4.67 -0.03
N VAL A 130 4.46 4.06 -1.09
CA VAL A 130 4.56 2.60 -1.22
C VAL A 130 5.98 2.19 -0.88
N ILE A 131 6.12 1.26 0.05
CA ILE A 131 7.40 0.66 0.46
C ILE A 131 7.39 -0.79 0.02
N ALA A 132 8.25 -1.14 -0.93
CA ALA A 132 8.36 -2.50 -1.46
C ALA A 132 9.65 -3.19 -1.00
N SER A 133 9.83 -4.46 -1.37
CA SER A 133 11.09 -5.19 -1.23
C SER A 133 11.57 -5.70 -2.57
N THR A 134 12.89 -5.82 -2.74
CA THR A 134 13.48 -6.30 -3.99
C THR A 134 13.23 -7.78 -4.26
N ASP A 135 12.94 -8.55 -3.23
CA ASP A 135 12.75 -10.01 -3.24
C ASP A 135 11.39 -10.46 -2.70
N ASP A 136 10.40 -9.56 -2.68
CA ASP A 136 9.05 -9.89 -2.22
C ASP A 136 8.41 -10.99 -3.09
N PRO A 137 8.03 -12.14 -2.51
CA PRO A 137 7.41 -13.24 -3.27
C PRO A 137 5.96 -12.96 -3.70
N TRP A 138 5.31 -11.94 -3.09
CA TRP A 138 3.91 -11.61 -3.36
C TRP A 138 3.73 -10.52 -4.42
N MET A 139 4.73 -9.66 -4.62
CA MET A 139 4.66 -8.54 -5.55
C MET A 139 6.04 -8.21 -6.12
N LYS A 140 6.20 -8.31 -7.42
CA LYS A 140 7.42 -7.83 -8.07
C LYS A 140 7.59 -6.32 -7.85
N ILE A 141 8.82 -5.89 -7.54
CA ILE A 141 9.14 -4.49 -7.29
C ILE A 141 8.70 -3.55 -8.43
N THR A 142 8.81 -4.00 -9.68
CA THR A 142 8.37 -3.23 -10.86
C THR A 142 6.84 -3.02 -10.89
N HIS A 143 6.08 -3.99 -10.40
CA HIS A 143 4.62 -3.87 -10.29
C HIS A 143 4.23 -2.98 -9.11
N ALA A 144 4.95 -3.08 -7.98
CA ALA A 144 4.73 -2.20 -6.85
C ALA A 144 4.98 -0.73 -7.22
N GLN A 145 6.03 -0.45 -8.00
CA GLN A 145 6.30 0.89 -8.52
C GLN A 145 5.20 1.36 -9.49
N TYR A 146 4.76 0.50 -10.42
CA TYR A 146 3.66 0.82 -11.33
C TYR A 146 2.40 1.25 -10.57
N TRP A 147 2.05 0.54 -9.50
CA TRP A 147 0.90 0.89 -8.67
C TRP A 147 1.12 2.19 -7.89
N ALA A 148 2.30 2.42 -7.33
CA ALA A 148 2.62 3.67 -6.67
C ALA A 148 2.44 4.87 -7.61
N ASP A 149 2.97 4.76 -8.84
CA ASP A 149 2.84 5.80 -9.86
C ASP A 149 1.36 6.01 -10.26
N SER A 150 0.59 4.92 -10.44
CA SER A 150 -0.83 4.98 -10.80
C SER A 150 -1.67 5.66 -9.72
N TRP A 151 -1.36 5.41 -8.44
CA TRP A 151 -2.06 6.01 -7.30
C TRP A 151 -1.55 7.40 -6.92
N GLY A 152 -0.52 7.90 -7.60
CA GLY A 152 0.10 9.21 -7.30
C GLY A 152 0.86 9.22 -5.99
N LEU A 153 1.36 8.07 -5.54
CA LEU A 153 2.11 7.91 -4.30
C LEU A 153 3.61 7.90 -4.56
N ARG A 154 4.39 8.29 -3.55
CA ARG A 154 5.84 8.10 -3.57
C ARG A 154 6.19 6.62 -3.56
N PHE A 155 7.36 6.26 -4.08
CA PHE A 155 7.85 4.90 -4.10
C PHE A 155 9.25 4.82 -3.48
N THR A 156 9.42 3.81 -2.63
CA THR A 156 10.74 3.43 -2.09
C THR A 156 10.79 1.92 -1.89
N TRP A 157 11.98 1.36 -1.65
CA TRP A 157 12.13 -0.06 -1.40
C TRP A 157 13.22 -0.38 -0.40
N LEU A 158 13.13 -1.58 0.15
CA LEU A 158 14.15 -2.21 0.98
C LEU A 158 14.82 -3.32 0.17
N ARG A 159 16.12 -3.52 0.38
CA ARG A 159 16.86 -4.59 -0.26
C ARG A 159 16.70 -5.87 0.55
N ASN A 160 16.31 -6.97 -0.11
CA ASN A 160 16.24 -8.31 0.46
C ASN A 160 15.46 -8.35 1.81
N ALA A 161 14.31 -7.69 1.87
CA ALA A 161 13.46 -7.62 3.05
C ALA A 161 12.25 -8.57 2.97
N GLY A 162 12.23 -9.51 2.02
CA GLY A 162 11.15 -10.46 1.81
C GLY A 162 9.81 -9.75 1.67
N HIS A 163 8.76 -10.26 2.32
CA HIS A 163 7.43 -9.62 2.32
C HIS A 163 7.27 -8.55 3.41
N ILE A 164 8.36 -8.09 4.01
CA ILE A 164 8.38 -7.10 5.09
C ILE A 164 7.38 -7.47 6.21
N ASN A 165 7.36 -8.74 6.60
CA ASN A 165 6.51 -9.31 7.65
C ASN A 165 7.35 -9.78 8.85
N ALA A 166 6.76 -10.53 9.78
CA ALA A 166 7.47 -11.08 10.93
C ALA A 166 8.59 -12.05 10.51
N GLU A 167 8.35 -12.89 9.50
CA GLU A 167 9.34 -13.85 8.97
C GLU A 167 10.54 -13.14 8.32
N SER A 168 10.36 -11.93 7.81
CA SER A 168 11.44 -11.09 7.26
C SER A 168 12.34 -10.50 8.34
N GLY A 169 12.01 -10.65 9.62
CA GLY A 169 12.82 -10.19 10.75
C GLY A 169 12.85 -8.65 10.91
N VAL A 170 11.93 -7.91 10.28
CA VAL A 170 11.90 -6.44 10.35
C VAL A 170 11.63 -5.95 11.78
N GLY A 171 10.77 -6.64 12.54
CA GLY A 171 10.51 -6.39 13.96
C GLY A 171 10.27 -4.91 14.27
N ARG A 172 11.10 -4.37 15.18
CA ARG A 172 11.07 -2.96 15.55
C ARG A 172 11.60 -2.07 14.42
N TRP A 173 10.71 -1.27 13.83
CA TRP A 173 11.02 -0.44 12.66
C TRP A 173 11.05 1.05 12.99
N SER A 174 12.18 1.53 13.51
CA SER A 174 12.33 2.93 13.97
C SER A 174 12.15 3.97 12.87
N SER A 175 12.56 3.68 11.63
CA SER A 175 12.37 4.61 10.51
C SER A 175 10.90 4.80 10.13
N LEU A 176 10.01 3.85 10.43
CA LEU A 176 8.57 4.01 10.28
C LEU A 176 8.04 5.13 11.20
N THR A 177 8.53 5.22 12.43
CA THR A 177 8.17 6.30 13.36
C THR A 177 8.53 7.67 12.78
N SER A 178 9.73 7.80 12.22
CA SER A 178 10.17 9.05 11.58
C SER A 178 9.29 9.39 10.37
N LEU A 179 8.91 8.39 9.56
CA LEU A 179 8.02 8.58 8.42
C LEU A 179 6.64 9.07 8.85
N ILE A 180 6.06 8.48 9.90
CA ILE A 180 4.78 8.89 10.46
C ILE A 180 4.85 10.31 11.02
N GLN A 181 5.92 10.65 11.75
CA GLN A 181 6.13 11.99 12.27
C GLN A 181 6.23 13.01 11.14
N ASN A 182 6.94 12.71 10.07
CA ASN A 182 7.01 13.56 8.88
C ASN A 182 5.62 13.74 8.23
N LEU A 183 4.81 12.67 8.15
CA LEU A 183 3.44 12.76 7.68
C LEU A 183 2.55 13.62 8.60
N ARG A 184 2.73 13.56 9.90
CA ARG A 184 1.99 14.38 10.87
C ARG A 184 2.38 15.86 10.84
N GLN A 185 3.66 16.17 10.64
CA GLN A 185 4.19 17.54 10.79
C GLN A 185 4.21 18.34 9.49
N HIS A 186 4.50 17.72 8.38
CA HIS A 186 4.82 18.42 7.13
C HIS A 186 4.33 17.69 5.89
N TRP A 187 3.04 17.54 5.75
CA TRP A 187 2.61 17.12 4.41
C TRP A 187 2.52 18.29 3.41
N SER A 188 3.15 19.42 3.70
CA SER A 188 3.47 20.48 2.77
C SER A 188 4.92 20.30 2.32
N PHE A 189 5.13 19.60 1.20
CA PHE A 189 6.36 19.65 0.41
C PHE A 189 7.70 19.59 1.17
N VAL A 190 8.18 18.40 1.52
CA VAL A 190 9.61 18.16 1.63
C VAL A 190 9.98 17.03 0.66
N PRO A 191 10.87 17.28 -0.34
CA PRO A 191 11.46 16.19 -1.09
C PRO A 191 12.19 15.30 -0.09
N LEU A 192 11.93 13.98 -0.11
CA LEU A 192 12.80 13.03 0.57
C LEU A 192 14.21 13.21 0.01
N GLY A 193 15.04 13.95 0.73
CA GLY A 193 16.45 14.05 0.44
C GLY A 193 17.03 12.64 0.48
N SER A 194 17.57 12.25 -0.65
CA SER A 194 18.56 11.19 -0.87
C SER A 194 18.68 10.13 0.23
N ILE A 195 17.86 9.10 0.12
CA ILE A 195 18.27 7.77 0.51
C ILE A 195 18.83 7.16 -0.78
N ASP A 196 20.16 7.20 -0.87
CA ASP A 196 21.02 6.67 -1.92
C ASP A 196 20.81 7.11 -3.38
N SER A 197 21.85 7.81 -3.87
CA SER A 197 22.07 8.37 -5.20
C SER A 197 22.23 7.35 -6.35
N GLU A 198 21.87 6.09 -6.19
CA GLU A 198 21.98 5.07 -7.25
C GLU A 198 20.74 4.97 -8.16
N ASN A 199 19.73 5.79 -7.98
CA ASN A 199 18.42 5.59 -8.61
C ASN A 199 18.15 6.37 -9.91
N GLN A 200 19.12 7.11 -10.45
CA GLN A 200 18.88 7.87 -11.70
C GLN A 200 18.88 7.01 -12.98
N THR A 201 19.47 5.81 -12.96
CA THR A 201 19.58 4.94 -14.14
C THR A 201 18.29 4.19 -14.48
N ASN A 202 17.35 4.06 -13.57
CA ASN A 202 16.10 3.34 -13.83
C ASN A 202 14.99 4.20 -14.46
N LYS A 203 15.01 5.51 -14.30
CA LYS A 203 14.01 6.41 -14.89
C LYS A 203 13.96 6.34 -16.43
N GLN A 204 15.11 6.12 -17.08
CA GLN A 204 15.20 6.02 -18.54
C GLN A 204 14.65 4.69 -19.11
N LYS A 205 14.75 3.58 -18.37
CA LYS A 205 14.22 2.27 -18.82
C LYS A 205 12.69 2.20 -18.78
N PHE A 206 12.04 2.90 -17.84
CA PHE A 206 10.58 2.88 -17.71
C PHE A 206 9.86 3.74 -18.76
N THR A 207 10.49 4.83 -19.21
CA THR A 207 9.95 5.64 -20.32
C THR A 207 9.91 4.83 -21.63
N ALA A 208 10.82 3.90 -21.81
CA ALA A 208 10.84 3.01 -22.99
C ALA A 208 9.70 1.97 -22.96
N LEU A 209 9.37 1.41 -21.79
CA LEU A 209 8.26 0.44 -21.65
C LEU A 209 6.89 1.09 -21.82
N ALA A 210 6.71 2.34 -21.37
CA ALA A 210 5.49 3.11 -21.60
C ALA A 210 5.28 3.40 -23.09
N ARG A 211 6.35 3.70 -23.84
CA ARG A 211 6.29 3.90 -25.31
C ARG A 211 5.94 2.61 -26.08
N VAL A 212 6.42 1.46 -25.66
CA VAL A 212 6.09 0.18 -26.31
C VAL A 212 4.58 -0.14 -26.17
N ARG A 213 3.96 0.17 -25.01
CA ARG A 213 2.50 -0.03 -24.83
C ARG A 213 1.62 0.91 -25.65
N GLN A 214 2.08 2.13 -25.92
CA GLN A 214 1.35 3.02 -26.85
C GLN A 214 1.37 2.52 -28.31
N LEU A 215 2.43 1.85 -28.72
CA LEU A 215 2.57 1.30 -30.06
C LEU A 215 1.72 0.03 -30.26
N THR A 216 1.63 -0.85 -29.23
CA THR A 216 0.78 -2.05 -29.30
C THR A 216 -0.71 -1.74 -29.21
N ARG A 217 -1.12 -0.68 -28.54
CA ARG A 217 -2.53 -0.25 -28.51
C ARG A 217 -3.00 0.30 -29.85
N LYS A 218 -2.13 1.03 -30.58
CA LYS A 218 -2.45 1.56 -31.93
C LYS A 218 -2.53 0.48 -33.01
N SER A 219 -1.91 -0.69 -32.82
CA SER A 219 -1.96 -1.79 -33.80
C SER A 219 -3.20 -2.69 -33.63
N LEU A 220 -3.93 -2.60 -32.52
CA LEU A 220 -5.17 -3.35 -32.26
C LEU A 220 -6.43 -2.60 -32.70
N ASP A 221 -6.35 -1.27 -32.84
CA ASP A 221 -7.46 -0.44 -33.32
C ASP A 221 -7.52 -0.29 -34.85
N GLN A 222 -6.65 -0.97 -35.59
CA GLN A 222 -6.59 -0.95 -37.07
C GLN A 222 -6.83 -2.32 -37.73
N ARG A 223 -7.51 -3.26 -37.01
CA ARG A 223 -7.96 -4.50 -37.66
C ARG A 223 -9.44 -4.73 -37.45
#